data_9d9959f1c3db8f94c2c8d6c2025e2ebb
#
_entry.id   9d9959f1c3db8f94c2c8d6c2025e2ebb
#
_cell.length_a   1.000
_cell.length_b   1.000
_cell.length_c   1.000
_cell.angle_alpha   90.00
_cell.angle_beta   90.00
_cell.angle_gamma   90.00
#
_symmetry.space_group_name_H-M   'P 1'
#
loop_
_entity.id
_entity.type
_entity.pdbx_description
1 polymer ?
#
loop_
_entity_poly.entity_id
_entity_poly.type
_entity_poly.pdbx_seq_one_letter_code
_entity_poly.pdbx_strand_id
1 'polypeptide(L)'
;MGERIIETWIQAKHPNQELCEDGLYTGRHYFAVIDGVTSKGSLVWPGEKTGGRFAKDVLLGALETLPADCGAQEAVSCLNHALRSASFQALEHPELLERMREERPQAVLVVYSRMRREVWCFGDCQCMIGGRLYRKTTVMDELTAGVRSAYNQLELAAGKTLEELAEHDTGREYIMPLLVGECRFANGDGEYSYDVLDGFPIHEEHTRVYPVRPGEEVVLASDGYPELFGSLAESEAVIREVKETDPMCMFRFKGPKGIAPGFHSFDDRTYLRFVLEAEDETLAICKGK
;
A
#
# COMPACT_ATOMS: atom_id res chain seq x y z
N MET A 1 29.04 0.16 -5.86
CA MET A 1 27.77 0.54 -6.50
C MET A 1 26.80 0.85 -5.38
N GLY A 2 26.15 2.00 -5.39
CA GLY A 2 25.24 2.48 -4.35
C GLY A 2 23.89 2.89 -4.95
N GLU A 3 22.93 3.11 -4.08
CA GLU A 3 21.67 3.74 -4.42
C GLU A 3 21.70 5.18 -3.93
N ARG A 4 21.26 6.09 -4.79
CA ARG A 4 21.08 7.50 -4.42
C ARG A 4 19.59 7.82 -4.39
N ILE A 5 19.09 8.10 -3.20
CA ILE A 5 17.71 8.56 -3.01
C ILE A 5 17.58 9.96 -3.62
N ILE A 6 16.53 10.16 -4.41
CA ILE A 6 16.22 11.40 -5.12
C ILE A 6 15.07 12.14 -4.42
N GLU A 7 13.98 11.43 -4.15
CA GLU A 7 12.76 11.98 -3.54
C GLU A 7 12.18 11.01 -2.53
N THR A 8 11.66 11.54 -1.43
CA THR A 8 10.90 10.79 -0.43
C THR A 8 9.70 11.60 0.00
N TRP A 9 8.55 10.94 0.15
CA TRP A 9 7.34 11.56 0.64
C TRP A 9 6.47 10.56 1.36
N ILE A 10 5.85 10.98 2.45
CA ILE A 10 4.80 10.24 3.14
C ILE A 10 3.79 11.25 3.68
N GLN A 11 2.53 11.07 3.34
CA GLN A 11 1.45 11.97 3.72
C GLN A 11 0.22 11.17 4.13
N ALA A 12 -0.24 11.40 5.37
CA ALA A 12 -1.52 10.89 5.81
C ALA A 12 -2.68 11.51 5.00
N LYS A 13 -3.71 10.73 4.73
CA LYS A 13 -5.01 11.24 4.27
C LYS A 13 -5.61 12.21 5.27
N HIS A 14 -5.45 11.92 6.55
CA HIS A 14 -5.93 12.72 7.67
C HIS A 14 -5.00 13.91 7.97
N PRO A 15 -5.50 15.07 8.47
CA PRO A 15 -4.65 16.19 8.90
C PRO A 15 -3.61 15.83 9.98
N ASN A 16 -3.93 14.87 10.87
CA ASN A 16 -2.96 14.34 11.81
C ASN A 16 -2.11 13.23 11.16
N GLN A 17 -0.82 13.52 10.92
CA GLN A 17 0.14 12.62 10.31
C GLN A 17 0.36 11.34 11.13
N GLU A 18 0.15 11.34 12.44
CA GLU A 18 0.30 10.16 13.29
C GLU A 18 -0.72 9.06 12.97
N LEU A 19 -1.81 9.41 12.29
CA LEU A 19 -2.84 8.46 11.87
C LEU A 19 -2.52 7.78 10.55
N CYS A 20 -1.38 8.07 9.93
CA CYS A 20 -0.94 7.44 8.68
C CYS A 20 -0.80 5.94 8.83
N GLU A 21 -1.48 5.20 7.96
CA GLU A 21 -1.40 3.74 7.88
C GLU A 21 -0.23 3.29 6.97
N ASP A 22 0.30 4.20 6.14
CA ASP A 22 1.49 3.95 5.32
C ASP A 22 2.79 4.03 6.11
N GLY A 23 3.80 3.31 5.60
CA GLY A 23 5.16 3.31 6.12
C GLY A 23 6.23 3.43 5.03
N LEU A 24 7.28 4.18 5.32
CA LEU A 24 8.47 4.31 4.48
C LEU A 24 9.69 3.77 5.23
N TYR A 25 10.44 2.88 4.59
CA TYR A 25 11.67 2.31 5.13
C TYR A 25 12.84 2.51 4.15
N THR A 26 13.93 3.09 4.63
CA THR A 26 15.18 3.28 3.88
C THR A 26 16.37 2.78 4.70
N GLY A 27 16.44 1.46 4.85
CA GLY A 27 17.45 0.80 5.68
C GLY A 27 18.70 0.39 4.90
N ARG A 28 19.60 -0.30 5.64
CA ARG A 28 20.89 -0.75 5.11
C ARG A 28 20.76 -1.75 3.97
N HIS A 29 19.78 -2.65 4.04
CA HIS A 29 19.63 -3.78 3.13
C HIS A 29 18.41 -3.68 2.23
N TYR A 30 17.42 -2.90 2.65
CA TYR A 30 16.13 -2.78 1.98
C TYR A 30 15.66 -1.34 1.96
N PHE A 31 14.94 -0.98 0.89
CA PHE A 31 14.02 0.15 0.85
C PHE A 31 12.62 -0.41 0.69
N ALA A 32 11.62 0.15 1.38
CA ALA A 32 10.26 -0.35 1.29
C ALA A 32 9.22 0.75 1.45
N VAL A 33 8.08 0.54 0.79
CA VAL A 33 6.82 1.21 1.08
C VAL A 33 5.85 0.13 1.56
N ILE A 34 5.21 0.39 2.69
CA ILE A 34 4.20 -0.45 3.31
C ILE A 34 2.91 0.34 3.33
N ASP A 35 1.83 -0.28 2.88
CA ASP A 35 0.49 0.27 2.91
C ASP A 35 -0.35 -0.58 3.89
N GLY A 36 -0.75 0.05 4.98
CA GLY A 36 -1.57 -0.58 6.00
C GLY A 36 -3.05 -0.48 5.64
N VAL A 37 -3.67 -1.62 5.39
CA VAL A 37 -5.08 -1.68 4.97
C VAL A 37 -6.00 -1.09 6.04
N THR A 38 -6.82 -0.11 5.66
CA THR A 38 -7.83 0.48 6.54
C THR A 38 -8.74 -0.59 7.13
N SER A 39 -8.75 -0.70 8.46
CA SER A 39 -9.51 -1.72 9.20
C SER A 39 -10.99 -1.70 8.86
N LYS A 40 -11.55 -2.89 8.70
CA LYS A 40 -13.00 -3.11 8.52
C LYS A 40 -13.64 -3.63 9.81
N GLY A 41 -12.82 -4.13 10.76
CA GLY A 41 -13.23 -4.60 12.07
C GLY A 41 -13.25 -3.49 13.12
N SER A 42 -13.49 -3.89 14.36
CA SER A 42 -13.68 -3.01 15.52
C SER A 42 -12.55 -3.07 16.54
N LEU A 43 -11.60 -4.01 16.39
CA LEU A 43 -10.49 -4.15 17.30
C LEU A 43 -9.57 -2.91 17.30
N VAL A 44 -9.26 -2.46 18.49
CA VAL A 44 -8.26 -1.42 18.74
C VAL A 44 -6.96 -2.10 19.17
N TRP A 45 -5.89 -1.84 18.44
CA TRP A 45 -4.57 -2.42 18.64
C TRP A 45 -3.74 -1.60 19.64
N PRO A 46 -2.68 -2.18 20.24
CA PRO A 46 -1.85 -1.48 21.23
C PRO A 46 -1.43 -0.08 20.79
N GLY A 47 -1.57 0.89 21.70
CA GLY A 47 -1.33 2.32 21.41
C GLY A 47 -2.47 2.99 20.65
N GLU A 48 -3.70 2.50 20.79
CA GLU A 48 -4.90 3.04 20.13
C GLU A 48 -4.77 3.08 18.59
N LYS A 49 -4.17 2.02 18.04
CA LYS A 49 -3.93 1.92 16.60
C LYS A 49 -5.07 1.17 15.90
N THR A 50 -5.28 1.54 14.64
CA THR A 50 -6.02 0.72 13.68
C THR A 50 -5.20 -0.53 13.31
N GLY A 51 -5.84 -1.54 12.71
CA GLY A 51 -5.13 -2.73 12.23
C GLY A 51 -4.04 -2.39 11.19
N GLY A 52 -4.32 -1.48 10.25
CA GLY A 52 -3.34 -1.03 9.26
C GLY A 52 -2.13 -0.36 9.89
N ARG A 53 -2.34 0.57 10.84
CA ARG A 53 -1.23 1.22 11.57
C ARG A 53 -0.40 0.20 12.36
N PHE A 54 -1.05 -0.76 13.01
CA PHE A 54 -0.36 -1.80 13.75
C PHE A 54 0.46 -2.69 12.81
N ALA A 55 -0.14 -3.15 11.70
CA ALA A 55 0.55 -3.97 10.71
C ALA A 55 1.78 -3.25 10.14
N LYS A 56 1.62 -1.99 9.71
CA LYS A 56 2.70 -1.15 9.19
C LYS A 56 3.87 -1.05 10.21
N ASP A 57 3.59 -0.76 11.48
CA ASP A 57 4.63 -0.58 12.49
C ASP A 57 5.39 -1.89 12.77
N VAL A 58 4.69 -3.03 12.82
CA VAL A 58 5.31 -4.36 12.97
C VAL A 58 6.21 -4.68 11.79
N LEU A 59 5.74 -4.43 10.57
CA LEU A 59 6.51 -4.73 9.35
C LEU A 59 7.73 -3.82 9.18
N LEU A 60 7.63 -2.54 9.55
CA LEU A 60 8.80 -1.64 9.60
C LEU A 60 9.88 -2.17 10.54
N GLY A 61 9.49 -2.61 11.75
CA GLY A 61 10.43 -3.21 12.69
C GLY A 61 11.03 -4.55 12.20
N ALA A 62 10.23 -5.38 11.53
CA ALA A 62 10.67 -6.65 10.97
C ALA A 62 11.68 -6.49 9.82
N LEU A 63 11.55 -5.45 8.99
CA LEU A 63 12.51 -5.13 7.93
C LEU A 63 13.93 -4.83 8.46
N GLU A 64 14.06 -4.33 9.70
CA GLU A 64 15.37 -4.04 10.30
C GLU A 64 16.17 -5.32 10.58
N THR A 65 15.48 -6.42 10.85
CA THR A 65 16.08 -7.70 11.23
C THR A 65 16.08 -8.74 10.10
N LEU A 66 15.48 -8.41 8.96
CA LEU A 66 15.41 -9.31 7.81
C LEU A 66 16.83 -9.57 7.25
N PRO A 67 17.25 -10.85 7.02
CA PRO A 67 18.55 -11.17 6.45
C PRO A 67 18.78 -10.49 5.10
N ALA A 68 20.01 -9.94 4.91
CA ALA A 68 20.32 -9.16 3.69
C ALA A 68 20.23 -9.96 2.38
N ASP A 69 20.49 -11.27 2.45
CA ASP A 69 20.50 -12.22 1.33
C ASP A 69 19.17 -12.96 1.11
N CYS A 70 18.17 -12.63 1.92
CA CYS A 70 16.83 -13.21 1.83
C CYS A 70 16.25 -13.11 0.41
N GLY A 71 15.58 -14.16 -0.04
CA GLY A 71 14.82 -14.14 -1.30
C GLY A 71 13.45 -13.49 -1.13
N ALA A 72 12.80 -13.12 -2.22
CA ALA A 72 11.52 -12.42 -2.21
C ALA A 72 10.43 -13.19 -1.43
N GLN A 73 10.25 -14.47 -1.73
CA GLN A 73 9.25 -15.32 -1.07
C GLN A 73 9.55 -15.53 0.41
N GLU A 74 10.82 -15.78 0.74
CA GLU A 74 11.29 -15.93 2.11
C GLU A 74 11.08 -14.63 2.91
N ALA A 75 11.39 -13.46 2.32
CA ALA A 75 11.18 -12.17 2.94
C ALA A 75 9.71 -11.93 3.26
N VAL A 76 8.82 -12.17 2.31
CA VAL A 76 7.37 -12.00 2.49
C VAL A 76 6.85 -12.97 3.57
N SER A 77 7.32 -14.22 3.58
CA SER A 77 6.96 -15.21 4.60
C SER A 77 7.45 -14.80 6.00
N CYS A 78 8.70 -14.32 6.13
CA CYS A 78 9.25 -13.82 7.39
C CYS A 78 8.47 -12.62 7.92
N LEU A 79 8.14 -11.66 7.05
CA LEU A 79 7.36 -10.46 7.40
C LEU A 79 5.95 -10.84 7.86
N ASN A 80 5.29 -11.74 7.15
CA ASN A 80 3.97 -12.24 7.53
C ASN A 80 3.99 -12.98 8.87
N HIS A 81 5.04 -13.78 9.11
CA HIS A 81 5.22 -14.46 10.40
C HIS A 81 5.45 -13.47 11.55
N ALA A 82 6.22 -12.40 11.32
CA ALA A 82 6.40 -11.34 12.31
C ALA A 82 5.08 -10.67 12.67
N LEU A 83 4.24 -10.40 11.66
CA LEU A 83 2.90 -9.84 11.86
C LEU A 83 2.01 -10.79 12.68
N ARG A 84 2.01 -12.11 12.37
CA ARG A 84 1.30 -13.11 13.16
C ARG A 84 1.75 -13.11 14.62
N SER A 85 3.06 -13.18 14.83
CA SER A 85 3.63 -13.26 16.17
C SER A 85 3.27 -12.04 17.01
N ALA A 86 3.39 -10.84 16.46
CA ALA A 86 3.02 -9.60 17.12
C ALA A 86 1.51 -9.53 17.40
N SER A 87 0.66 -9.95 16.45
CA SER A 87 -0.79 -9.94 16.60
C SER A 87 -1.27 -10.86 17.71
N PHE A 88 -0.68 -12.07 17.79
CA PHE A 88 -1.02 -13.05 18.83
C PHE A 88 -0.51 -12.65 20.22
N GLN A 89 0.58 -11.90 20.30
CA GLN A 89 1.10 -11.34 21.55
C GLN A 89 0.30 -10.12 22.03
N ALA A 90 -0.31 -9.39 21.12
CA ALA A 90 -1.03 -8.16 21.44
C ALA A 90 -2.44 -8.38 22.01
N LEU A 91 -3.03 -9.56 21.80
CA LEU A 91 -4.40 -9.86 22.14
C LEU A 91 -4.51 -10.89 23.28
N GLU A 92 -5.47 -10.70 24.18
CA GLU A 92 -5.81 -11.69 25.20
C GLU A 92 -6.47 -12.95 24.58
N HIS A 93 -7.23 -12.76 23.51
CA HIS A 93 -7.95 -13.81 22.78
C HIS A 93 -7.57 -13.83 21.29
N PRO A 94 -6.34 -14.22 20.92
CA PRO A 94 -5.87 -14.18 19.54
C PRO A 94 -6.57 -15.18 18.61
N GLU A 95 -7.21 -16.23 19.15
CA GLU A 95 -8.04 -17.20 18.39
C GLU A 95 -9.23 -16.53 17.67
N LEU A 96 -9.62 -15.33 18.10
CA LEU A 96 -10.62 -14.49 17.43
C LEU A 96 -10.24 -14.24 15.97
N LEU A 97 -8.96 -13.98 15.69
CA LEU A 97 -8.44 -13.69 14.35
C LEU A 97 -8.59 -14.88 13.38
N GLU A 98 -8.73 -16.10 13.87
CA GLU A 98 -8.99 -17.28 13.02
C GLU A 98 -10.40 -17.25 12.42
N ARG A 99 -11.37 -16.68 13.13
CA ARG A 99 -12.79 -16.66 12.76
C ARG A 99 -13.23 -15.36 12.15
N MET A 100 -12.68 -14.23 12.62
CA MET A 100 -13.07 -12.88 12.22
C MET A 100 -11.93 -12.26 11.39
N ARG A 101 -11.93 -12.52 10.07
CA ARG A 101 -10.87 -12.06 9.18
C ARG A 101 -10.82 -10.53 9.06
N GLU A 102 -11.96 -9.87 9.22
CA GLU A 102 -12.10 -8.41 9.23
C GLU A 102 -11.38 -7.74 10.40
N GLU A 103 -11.08 -8.48 11.47
CA GLU A 103 -10.32 -7.99 12.62
C GLU A 103 -8.81 -8.17 12.50
N ARG A 104 -8.33 -8.87 11.47
CA ARG A 104 -6.90 -9.06 11.26
C ARG A 104 -6.23 -7.75 10.87
N PRO A 105 -5.05 -7.43 11.44
CA PRO A 105 -4.24 -6.35 10.94
C PRO A 105 -3.68 -6.75 9.58
N GLN A 106 -3.82 -5.89 8.59
CA GLN A 106 -3.46 -6.19 7.20
C GLN A 106 -2.56 -5.10 6.63
N ALA A 107 -1.61 -5.51 5.78
CA ALA A 107 -0.80 -4.60 5.00
C ALA A 107 -0.34 -5.25 3.69
N VAL A 108 -0.09 -4.42 2.70
CA VAL A 108 0.60 -4.77 1.45
C VAL A 108 1.92 -4.02 1.37
N LEU A 109 2.82 -4.44 0.49
CA LEU A 109 4.14 -3.82 0.45
C LEU A 109 4.80 -3.92 -0.93
N VAL A 110 5.72 -2.97 -1.15
CA VAL A 110 6.73 -3.03 -2.20
C VAL A 110 8.11 -2.81 -1.57
N VAL A 111 9.05 -3.73 -1.85
CA VAL A 111 10.40 -3.75 -1.27
C VAL A 111 11.44 -3.76 -2.37
N TYR A 112 12.47 -2.95 -2.25
CA TYR A 112 13.70 -3.07 -3.03
C TYR A 112 14.79 -3.74 -2.18
N SER A 113 15.30 -4.88 -2.66
CA SER A 113 16.45 -5.56 -2.08
C SER A 113 17.73 -5.01 -2.70
N ARG A 114 18.55 -4.34 -1.90
CA ARG A 114 19.82 -3.75 -2.35
C ARG A 114 20.83 -4.81 -2.75
N MET A 115 20.86 -5.94 -2.05
CA MET A 115 21.79 -7.03 -2.34
C MET A 115 21.44 -7.75 -3.65
N ARG A 116 20.13 -7.99 -3.87
CA ARG A 116 19.65 -8.71 -5.06
C ARG A 116 19.39 -7.79 -6.24
N ARG A 117 19.28 -6.48 -6.01
CA ARG A 117 18.88 -5.49 -7.04
C ARG A 117 17.54 -5.87 -7.68
N GLU A 118 16.58 -6.16 -6.82
CA GLU A 118 15.24 -6.58 -7.21
C GLU A 118 14.20 -5.77 -6.46
N VAL A 119 13.10 -5.44 -7.13
CA VAL A 119 11.88 -4.93 -6.50
C VAL A 119 10.91 -6.07 -6.35
N TRP A 120 10.36 -6.24 -5.15
CA TRP A 120 9.38 -7.25 -4.79
C TRP A 120 8.07 -6.58 -4.44
N CYS A 121 6.96 -7.00 -5.06
CA CYS A 121 5.62 -6.50 -4.76
C CYS A 121 4.74 -7.64 -4.27
N PHE A 122 4.11 -7.45 -3.11
CA PHE A 122 3.08 -8.33 -2.57
C PHE A 122 1.84 -7.49 -2.25
N GLY A 123 0.70 -7.81 -2.89
CA GLY A 123 -0.49 -6.97 -2.89
C GLY A 123 -0.48 -5.93 -4.02
N ASP A 124 -1.05 -4.75 -3.80
CA ASP A 124 -1.37 -3.73 -4.80
C ASP A 124 -0.51 -2.46 -4.73
N CYS A 125 0.44 -2.38 -3.80
CA CYS A 125 1.51 -1.39 -3.89
C CYS A 125 2.14 -1.42 -5.29
N GLN A 126 2.57 -0.26 -5.77
CA GLN A 126 3.04 -0.08 -7.15
C GLN A 126 4.51 0.32 -7.20
N CYS A 127 5.14 0.06 -8.34
CA CYS A 127 6.49 0.56 -8.60
C CYS A 127 6.67 0.96 -10.06
N MET A 128 7.65 1.83 -10.30
CA MET A 128 8.12 2.17 -11.63
C MET A 128 9.61 1.88 -11.71
N ILE A 129 10.07 1.19 -12.76
CA ILE A 129 11.47 0.81 -12.97
C ILE A 129 11.86 1.20 -14.39
N GLY A 130 12.87 2.05 -14.56
CA GLY A 130 13.29 2.52 -15.86
C GLY A 130 12.16 3.17 -16.68
N GLY A 131 11.22 3.86 -16.01
CA GLY A 131 10.05 4.49 -16.62
C GLY A 131 8.87 3.54 -16.90
N ARG A 132 8.99 2.24 -16.61
CA ARG A 132 7.90 1.27 -16.77
C ARG A 132 7.14 1.08 -15.46
N LEU A 133 5.82 1.34 -15.48
CA LEU A 133 4.91 1.15 -14.35
C LEU A 133 4.51 -0.33 -14.20
N TYR A 134 4.54 -0.81 -12.96
CA TYR A 134 4.03 -2.11 -12.52
C TYR A 134 3.01 -1.89 -11.41
N ARG A 135 1.76 -2.23 -11.69
CA ARG A 135 0.60 -2.06 -10.82
C ARG A 135 -0.26 -3.31 -10.85
N LYS A 136 -0.94 -3.61 -9.76
CA LYS A 136 -2.00 -4.64 -9.67
C LYS A 136 -3.23 -3.97 -9.05
N THR A 137 -4.39 -4.21 -9.61
CA THR A 137 -5.70 -3.87 -9.02
C THR A 137 -6.43 -5.17 -8.70
N THR A 138 -7.33 -5.15 -7.74
CA THR A 138 -8.17 -6.29 -7.43
C THR A 138 -9.54 -6.16 -8.10
N VAL A 139 -10.18 -7.28 -8.41
CA VAL A 139 -11.54 -7.28 -8.98
C VAL A 139 -12.52 -6.69 -7.98
N MET A 140 -12.31 -6.94 -6.68
CA MET A 140 -13.19 -6.41 -5.62
C MET A 140 -13.11 -4.90 -5.51
N ASP A 141 -11.92 -4.29 -5.64
CA ASP A 141 -11.75 -2.83 -5.61
C ASP A 141 -12.50 -2.18 -6.78
N GLU A 142 -12.36 -2.73 -7.99
CA GLU A 142 -13.06 -2.21 -9.17
C GLU A 142 -14.58 -2.32 -9.03
N LEU A 143 -15.08 -3.46 -8.53
CA LEU A 143 -16.51 -3.68 -8.31
C LEU A 143 -17.07 -2.74 -7.24
N THR A 144 -16.45 -2.68 -6.07
CA THR A 144 -16.93 -1.86 -4.95
C THR A 144 -16.86 -0.37 -5.28
N ALA A 145 -15.78 0.09 -5.92
CA ALA A 145 -15.66 1.45 -6.42
C ALA A 145 -16.73 1.78 -7.47
N GLY A 146 -17.00 0.85 -8.40
CA GLY A 146 -18.04 1.01 -9.42
C GLY A 146 -19.44 1.11 -8.83
N VAL A 147 -19.79 0.22 -7.90
CA VAL A 147 -21.09 0.21 -7.21
C VAL A 147 -21.28 1.48 -6.40
N ARG A 148 -20.28 1.88 -5.58
CA ARG A 148 -20.33 3.13 -4.82
C ARG A 148 -20.52 4.33 -5.72
N SER A 149 -19.73 4.42 -6.80
CA SER A 149 -19.84 5.52 -7.78
C SER A 149 -21.26 5.60 -8.35
N ALA A 150 -21.82 4.48 -8.80
CA ALA A 150 -23.16 4.44 -9.37
C ALA A 150 -24.23 4.86 -8.34
N TYR A 151 -24.11 4.38 -7.10
CA TYR A 151 -25.05 4.72 -6.02
C TYR A 151 -25.01 6.23 -5.71
N ASN A 152 -23.84 6.82 -5.53
CA ASN A 152 -23.71 8.25 -5.26
C ASN A 152 -24.21 9.11 -6.43
N GLN A 153 -24.03 8.67 -7.68
CA GLN A 153 -24.58 9.37 -8.84
C GLN A 153 -26.11 9.28 -8.89
N LEU A 154 -26.73 8.19 -8.42
CA LEU A 154 -28.18 8.11 -8.26
C LEU A 154 -28.69 9.08 -7.18
N GLU A 155 -27.98 9.23 -6.08
CA GLU A 155 -28.29 10.18 -5.03
C GLU A 155 -28.23 11.64 -5.53
N LEU A 156 -27.20 11.96 -6.33
CA LEU A 156 -27.10 13.27 -7.00
C LEU A 156 -28.26 13.51 -7.96
N ALA A 157 -28.63 12.50 -8.75
CA ALA A 157 -29.78 12.58 -9.66
C ALA A 157 -31.10 12.72 -8.90
N ALA A 158 -31.19 12.22 -7.67
CA ALA A 158 -32.33 12.38 -6.77
C ALA A 158 -32.37 13.74 -6.06
N GLY A 159 -31.32 14.59 -6.23
CA GLY A 159 -31.30 15.97 -5.72
C GLY A 159 -30.36 16.21 -4.53
N LYS A 160 -29.59 15.20 -4.09
CA LYS A 160 -28.51 15.45 -3.12
C LYS A 160 -27.43 16.32 -3.74
N THR A 161 -26.69 17.05 -2.89
CA THR A 161 -25.51 17.80 -3.32
C THR A 161 -24.21 17.02 -3.07
N LEU A 162 -23.11 17.46 -3.68
CA LEU A 162 -21.79 16.88 -3.42
C LEU A 162 -21.35 17.11 -1.97
N GLU A 163 -21.72 18.23 -1.38
CA GLU A 163 -21.41 18.56 0.00
C GLU A 163 -22.11 17.59 0.96
N GLU A 164 -23.41 17.31 0.75
CA GLU A 164 -24.16 16.35 1.55
C GLU A 164 -23.56 14.94 1.44
N LEU A 165 -23.10 14.53 0.25
CA LEU A 165 -22.43 13.25 0.06
C LEU A 165 -21.04 13.23 0.69
N ALA A 166 -20.31 14.35 0.70
CA ALA A 166 -19.00 14.42 1.35
C ALA A 166 -19.11 14.34 2.89
N GLU A 167 -20.17 14.89 3.46
CA GLU A 167 -20.48 14.76 4.89
C GLU A 167 -20.99 13.37 5.26
N HIS A 168 -21.78 12.75 4.36
CA HIS A 168 -22.41 11.45 4.59
C HIS A 168 -22.44 10.62 3.31
N ASP A 169 -21.39 9.82 3.10
CA ASP A 169 -21.19 8.98 1.91
C ASP A 169 -22.08 7.73 1.94
N THR A 170 -23.34 7.92 1.52
CA THR A 170 -24.34 6.83 1.48
C THR A 170 -23.95 5.71 0.55
N GLY A 171 -23.19 5.98 -0.52
CA GLY A 171 -22.66 4.95 -1.39
C GLY A 171 -21.60 4.08 -0.72
N ARG A 172 -20.76 4.67 0.16
CA ARG A 172 -19.83 3.90 0.99
C ARG A 172 -20.57 3.02 2.00
N GLU A 173 -21.60 3.57 2.65
CA GLU A 173 -22.43 2.77 3.56
C GLU A 173 -23.09 1.59 2.84
N TYR A 174 -23.58 1.83 1.61
CA TYR A 174 -24.20 0.78 0.81
C TYR A 174 -23.23 -0.37 0.48
N ILE A 175 -21.94 -0.08 0.22
CA ILE A 175 -20.94 -1.10 -0.07
C ILE A 175 -20.26 -1.69 1.17
N MET A 176 -20.47 -1.16 2.39
CA MET A 176 -19.81 -1.65 3.60
C MET A 176 -19.95 -3.16 3.83
N PRO A 177 -21.11 -3.81 3.60
CA PRO A 177 -21.22 -5.25 3.73
C PRO A 177 -20.30 -6.02 2.77
N LEU A 178 -20.03 -5.47 1.57
CA LEU A 178 -19.09 -6.05 0.61
C LEU A 178 -17.66 -5.85 1.09
N LEU A 179 -17.29 -4.64 1.55
CA LEU A 179 -15.95 -4.33 2.07
C LEU A 179 -15.58 -5.15 3.31
N VAL A 180 -16.53 -5.44 4.19
CA VAL A 180 -16.32 -6.36 5.33
C VAL A 180 -16.24 -7.81 4.83
N GLY A 181 -17.12 -8.19 3.90
CA GLY A 181 -17.18 -9.55 3.36
C GLY A 181 -15.98 -9.94 2.54
N GLU A 182 -15.33 -9.00 1.83
CA GLU A 182 -14.16 -9.25 0.98
C GLU A 182 -12.96 -9.79 1.75
N CYS A 183 -12.85 -9.52 3.06
CA CYS A 183 -11.79 -10.07 3.90
C CYS A 183 -11.76 -11.62 3.86
N ARG A 184 -12.85 -12.27 3.43
CA ARG A 184 -12.91 -13.73 3.24
C ARG A 184 -12.17 -14.20 1.99
N PHE A 185 -11.90 -13.31 1.05
CA PHE A 185 -11.14 -13.59 -0.17
C PHE A 185 -9.64 -13.35 0.00
N ALA A 186 -9.22 -12.73 1.12
CA ALA A 186 -7.81 -12.51 1.42
C ALA A 186 -7.02 -13.81 1.37
N ASN A 187 -5.93 -13.82 0.59
CA ASN A 187 -5.02 -14.95 0.42
C ASN A 187 -5.71 -16.25 0.00
N GLY A 188 -6.80 -16.16 -0.74
CA GLY A 188 -7.53 -17.32 -1.28
C GLY A 188 -7.20 -17.59 -2.74
N ASP A 189 -7.87 -18.61 -3.30
CA ASP A 189 -7.84 -18.93 -4.72
C ASP A 189 -9.12 -18.42 -5.38
N GLY A 190 -9.00 -17.83 -6.57
CA GLY A 190 -10.14 -17.45 -7.38
C GLY A 190 -10.16 -16.00 -7.81
N GLU A 191 -11.19 -15.64 -8.57
CA GLU A 191 -11.30 -14.36 -9.27
C GLU A 191 -11.30 -13.15 -8.33
N TYR A 192 -11.91 -13.27 -7.15
CA TYR A 192 -12.06 -12.18 -6.19
C TYR A 192 -10.95 -12.15 -5.13
N SER A 193 -10.00 -13.09 -5.21
CA SER A 193 -8.92 -13.19 -4.22
C SER A 193 -7.88 -12.11 -4.42
N TYR A 194 -7.28 -11.69 -3.32
CA TYR A 194 -6.21 -10.71 -3.29
C TYR A 194 -5.14 -11.10 -2.27
N ASP A 195 -3.91 -10.62 -2.51
CA ASP A 195 -2.77 -10.92 -1.67
C ASP A 195 -2.57 -9.82 -0.64
N VAL A 196 -2.43 -10.20 0.64
CA VAL A 196 -2.21 -9.29 1.75
C VAL A 196 -1.44 -10.01 2.87
N LEU A 197 -0.56 -9.30 3.57
CA LEU A 197 0.03 -9.79 4.83
C LEU A 197 -0.99 -9.59 5.95
N ASP A 198 -1.46 -10.69 6.54
CA ASP A 198 -2.46 -10.68 7.62
C ASP A 198 -2.07 -11.58 8.81
N GLY A 199 -0.85 -12.15 8.76
CA GLY A 199 -0.34 -13.09 9.76
C GLY A 199 -0.87 -14.51 9.62
N PHE A 200 -1.63 -14.83 8.57
CA PHE A 200 -2.15 -16.17 8.27
C PHE A 200 -1.51 -16.73 7.00
N PRO A 201 -1.78 -17.99 6.59
CA PRO A 201 -1.18 -18.55 5.39
C PRO A 201 -1.41 -17.69 4.17
N ILE A 202 -0.35 -17.46 3.41
CA ILE A 202 -0.28 -16.66 2.18
C ILE A 202 0.31 -17.51 1.05
N HIS A 203 0.15 -17.05 -0.18
CA HIS A 203 0.78 -17.61 -1.37
C HIS A 203 2.06 -16.81 -1.68
N GLU A 204 3.21 -17.19 -1.09
CA GLU A 204 4.48 -16.47 -1.27
C GLU A 204 4.90 -16.40 -2.73
N GLU A 205 4.50 -17.40 -3.56
CA GLU A 205 4.74 -17.45 -5.01
C GLU A 205 4.03 -16.33 -5.79
N HIS A 206 3.02 -15.68 -5.20
CA HIS A 206 2.37 -14.50 -5.79
C HIS A 206 3.22 -13.23 -5.66
N THR A 207 4.35 -13.29 -4.94
CA THR A 207 5.30 -12.19 -4.87
C THR A 207 5.88 -11.91 -6.27
N ARG A 208 5.59 -10.74 -6.80
CA ARG A 208 6.10 -10.31 -8.11
C ARG A 208 7.50 -9.76 -7.94
N VAL A 209 8.45 -10.26 -8.73
CA VAL A 209 9.87 -9.90 -8.66
C VAL A 209 10.30 -9.23 -9.95
N TYR A 210 10.91 -8.06 -9.83
CA TYR A 210 11.38 -7.26 -10.95
C TYR A 210 12.86 -6.92 -10.76
N PRO A 211 13.75 -7.30 -11.69
CA PRO A 211 15.17 -6.93 -11.62
C PRO A 211 15.36 -5.43 -11.90
N VAL A 212 16.33 -4.83 -11.20
CA VAL A 212 16.76 -3.45 -11.40
C VAL A 212 18.20 -3.44 -11.95
N ARG A 213 18.41 -2.73 -13.05
CA ARG A 213 19.71 -2.61 -13.70
C ARG A 213 20.44 -1.35 -13.24
N PRO A 214 21.79 -1.37 -13.26
CA PRO A 214 22.57 -0.16 -13.05
C PRO A 214 22.14 0.99 -13.98
N GLY A 215 21.99 2.18 -13.43
CA GLY A 215 21.52 3.37 -14.12
C GLY A 215 20.00 3.54 -14.18
N GLU A 216 19.22 2.52 -13.77
CA GLU A 216 17.77 2.66 -13.75
C GLU A 216 17.31 3.45 -12.54
N GLU A 217 16.32 4.32 -12.77
CA GLU A 217 15.54 4.94 -11.70
C GLU A 217 14.42 4.04 -11.28
N VAL A 218 14.15 4.02 -9.98
CA VAL A 218 13.10 3.24 -9.35
C VAL A 218 12.22 4.15 -8.52
N VAL A 219 10.91 3.99 -8.67
CA VAL A 219 9.90 4.56 -7.76
C VAL A 219 9.19 3.42 -7.07
N LEU A 220 9.07 3.49 -5.75
CA LEU A 220 8.20 2.64 -4.94
C LEU A 220 7.09 3.52 -4.38
N ALA A 221 5.83 3.08 -4.44
CA ALA A 221 4.70 3.85 -3.96
C ALA A 221 3.56 2.96 -3.43
N SER A 222 2.77 3.50 -2.49
CA SER A 222 1.46 2.93 -2.12
C SER A 222 0.42 3.19 -3.22
N ASP A 223 -0.75 2.59 -3.10
CA ASP A 223 -1.87 2.74 -4.03
C ASP A 223 -2.61 4.09 -3.88
N GLY A 224 -2.29 4.86 -2.83
CA GLY A 224 -2.81 6.21 -2.63
C GLY A 224 -2.50 7.19 -3.77
N TYR A 225 -1.62 6.82 -4.72
CA TYR A 225 -1.44 7.50 -5.99
C TYR A 225 -2.27 6.83 -7.09
N PRO A 226 -3.39 7.43 -7.56
CA PRO A 226 -4.23 6.85 -8.61
C PRO A 226 -3.50 6.79 -9.97
N GLU A 227 -2.56 7.71 -10.20
CA GLU A 227 -1.57 7.68 -11.28
C GLU A 227 -0.18 7.95 -10.69
N LEU A 228 0.77 7.06 -10.98
CA LEU A 228 2.15 7.17 -10.54
C LEU A 228 3.05 7.63 -11.67
N PHE A 229 3.88 8.64 -11.39
CA PHE A 229 4.85 9.22 -12.33
C PHE A 229 6.28 9.08 -11.82
N GLY A 230 7.23 9.32 -12.72
CA GLY A 230 8.66 9.31 -12.41
C GLY A 230 9.11 10.49 -11.52
N SER A 231 8.26 11.47 -11.25
CA SER A 231 8.52 12.54 -10.28
C SER A 231 7.37 12.66 -9.26
N LEU A 232 7.74 13.00 -8.03
CA LEU A 232 6.77 13.28 -6.96
C LEU A 232 5.83 14.42 -7.34
N ALA A 233 6.38 15.47 -7.97
CA ALA A 233 5.60 16.66 -8.33
C ALA A 233 4.45 16.35 -9.30
N GLU A 234 4.68 15.45 -10.28
CA GLU A 234 3.64 15.01 -11.24
C GLU A 234 2.61 14.11 -10.55
N SER A 235 3.04 13.16 -9.70
CA SER A 235 2.13 12.29 -8.95
C SER A 235 1.24 13.11 -7.99
N GLU A 236 1.80 14.10 -7.27
CA GLU A 236 1.05 15.00 -6.40
C GLU A 236 0.15 15.98 -7.18
N ALA A 237 0.45 16.28 -8.45
CA ALA A 237 -0.43 17.09 -9.28
C ALA A 237 -1.77 16.41 -9.55
N VAL A 238 -1.76 15.08 -9.74
CA VAL A 238 -2.99 14.29 -9.89
C VAL A 238 -3.85 14.33 -8.62
N ILE A 239 -3.23 14.23 -7.45
CA ILE A 239 -3.97 14.34 -6.16
C ILE A 239 -4.66 15.70 -6.03
N ARG A 240 -3.97 16.79 -6.42
CA ARG A 240 -4.58 18.13 -6.43
C ARG A 240 -5.74 18.21 -7.42
N GLU A 241 -5.58 17.68 -8.63
CA GLU A 241 -6.64 17.60 -9.64
C GLU A 241 -7.87 16.85 -9.12
N VAL A 242 -7.66 15.65 -8.52
CA VAL A 242 -8.76 14.86 -7.92
C VAL A 242 -9.49 15.66 -6.85
N LYS A 243 -8.74 16.31 -5.97
CA LYS A 243 -9.32 17.12 -4.89
C LYS A 243 -10.17 18.29 -5.41
N GLU A 244 -9.79 18.88 -6.53
CA GLU A 244 -10.48 20.02 -7.14
C GLU A 244 -11.67 19.59 -8.02
N THR A 245 -11.55 18.49 -8.74
CA THR A 245 -12.51 18.13 -9.81
C THR A 245 -13.42 16.94 -9.47
N ASP A 246 -12.95 15.99 -8.65
CA ASP A 246 -13.68 14.76 -8.26
C ASP A 246 -13.37 14.35 -6.81
N PRO A 247 -13.62 15.22 -5.81
CA PRO A 247 -13.27 14.91 -4.41
C PRO A 247 -13.99 13.67 -3.87
N MET A 248 -15.13 13.30 -4.44
CA MET A 248 -15.84 12.09 -4.06
C MET A 248 -15.32 10.83 -4.77
N CYS A 249 -14.32 10.93 -5.63
CA CYS A 249 -13.76 9.79 -6.37
C CYS A 249 -14.85 8.93 -7.05
N MET A 250 -15.71 9.59 -7.85
CA MET A 250 -16.86 8.95 -8.49
C MET A 250 -16.74 8.85 -10.00
N PHE A 251 -15.82 9.60 -10.62
CA PHE A 251 -15.76 9.74 -12.08
C PHE A 251 -14.48 9.14 -12.66
N ARG A 252 -13.38 9.91 -12.67
CA ARG A 252 -12.14 9.49 -13.32
C ARG A 252 -11.41 8.40 -12.50
N PHE A 253 -11.28 8.61 -11.20
CA PHE A 253 -10.59 7.68 -10.30
C PHE A 253 -11.59 7.16 -9.27
N LYS A 254 -12.43 6.23 -9.70
CA LYS A 254 -13.42 5.62 -8.82
C LYS A 254 -12.73 4.89 -7.68
N GLY A 255 -13.20 5.13 -6.46
CA GLY A 255 -12.67 4.52 -5.26
C GLY A 255 -13.77 4.09 -4.29
N PRO A 256 -13.46 3.21 -3.33
CA PRO A 256 -14.40 2.79 -2.30
C PRO A 256 -14.68 3.88 -1.26
N LYS A 257 -13.99 5.01 -1.34
CA LYS A 257 -14.16 6.21 -0.48
C LYS A 257 -13.83 7.47 -1.26
N GLY A 258 -14.37 8.60 -0.84
CA GLY A 258 -13.98 9.94 -1.30
C GLY A 258 -13.04 10.63 -0.33
N ILE A 259 -12.71 11.89 -0.61
CA ILE A 259 -11.94 12.76 0.28
C ILE A 259 -12.90 13.34 1.31
N ALA A 260 -12.73 12.96 2.57
CA ALA A 260 -13.55 13.52 3.66
C ALA A 260 -13.27 15.00 3.87
N PRO A 261 -14.23 15.78 4.39
CA PRO A 261 -14.02 17.20 4.69
C PRO A 261 -12.79 17.41 5.57
N GLY A 262 -11.91 18.32 5.15
CA GLY A 262 -10.65 18.62 5.85
C GLY A 262 -9.50 17.65 5.61
N PHE A 263 -9.71 16.54 4.91
CA PHE A 263 -8.65 15.57 4.58
C PHE A 263 -7.75 16.08 3.43
N HIS A 264 -6.53 15.54 3.37
CA HIS A 264 -5.56 15.86 2.33
C HIS A 264 -5.82 15.10 1.03
N SER A 265 -6.33 13.88 1.13
CA SER A 265 -6.57 12.94 0.02
C SER A 265 -7.58 11.86 0.43
N PHE A 266 -7.98 11.01 -0.51
CA PHE A 266 -8.85 9.87 -0.25
C PHE A 266 -8.12 8.72 0.46
N ASP A 267 -6.79 8.59 0.31
CA ASP A 267 -5.95 7.62 1.02
C ASP A 267 -4.62 8.21 1.48
N ASP A 268 -3.95 7.48 2.40
CA ASP A 268 -2.55 7.71 2.74
C ASP A 268 -1.71 7.51 1.49
N ARG A 269 -0.56 8.17 1.38
CA ARG A 269 0.30 7.99 0.22
C ARG A 269 1.76 8.13 0.55
N THR A 270 2.54 7.19 0.01
CA THR A 270 3.97 7.12 0.21
C THR A 270 4.67 6.98 -1.13
N TYR A 271 5.77 7.73 -1.29
CA TYR A 271 6.56 7.79 -2.50
C TYR A 271 8.05 7.77 -2.15
N LEU A 272 8.79 6.88 -2.79
CA LEU A 272 10.25 6.82 -2.71
C LEU A 272 10.84 6.69 -4.11
N ARG A 273 11.67 7.64 -4.52
CA ARG A 273 12.44 7.57 -5.78
C ARG A 273 13.92 7.51 -5.52
N PHE A 274 14.60 6.59 -6.17
CA PHE A 274 16.05 6.44 -6.12
C PHE A 274 16.59 5.99 -7.47
N VAL A 275 17.90 6.11 -7.65
CA VAL A 275 18.61 5.57 -8.79
C VAL A 275 19.64 4.57 -8.31
N LEU A 276 19.75 3.43 -9.02
CA LEU A 276 20.86 2.50 -8.86
C LEU A 276 22.04 3.01 -9.69
N GLU A 277 23.05 3.55 -9.00
CA GLU A 277 24.21 4.15 -9.68
C GLU A 277 24.92 3.13 -10.58
N ALA A 278 25.32 3.57 -11.78
CA ALA A 278 26.14 2.77 -12.67
C ALA A 278 27.53 2.52 -12.05
N GLU A 279 28.19 1.44 -12.43
CA GLU A 279 29.60 1.25 -12.08
C GLU A 279 30.42 2.33 -12.81
N ASP A 280 31.26 3.05 -12.07
CA ASP A 280 32.27 3.94 -12.67
C ASP A 280 33.31 3.07 -13.41
N GLU A 281 33.16 2.96 -14.72
CA GLU A 281 34.14 2.25 -15.58
C GLU A 281 35.58 2.83 -15.45
N THR A 282 35.70 4.03 -14.90
CA THR A 282 36.97 4.72 -14.70
C THR A 282 37.90 4.06 -13.66
N LEU A 283 37.32 3.31 -12.70
CA LEU A 283 38.11 2.62 -11.66
C LEU A 283 38.62 1.23 -12.07
N ALA A 284 38.06 0.63 -13.12
CA ALA A 284 38.53 -0.66 -13.64
C ALA A 284 39.85 -0.59 -14.36
N ILE A 285 40.20 0.57 -14.94
CA ILE A 285 41.46 0.77 -15.73
C ILE A 285 42.69 0.93 -14.82
N CYS A 286 42.49 1.27 -13.52
CA CYS A 286 43.65 1.47 -12.62
C CYS A 286 44.09 0.20 -11.85
N LYS A 287 43.37 -0.93 -11.93
CA LYS A 287 43.76 -2.19 -11.27
C LYS A 287 44.44 -3.21 -12.20
N GLY A 288 44.73 -2.84 -13.43
CA GLY A 288 45.36 -3.68 -14.46
C GLY A 288 46.73 -3.15 -14.92
N LYS A 289 47.53 -2.60 -14.00
CA LYS A 289 48.98 -2.31 -14.30
C LYS A 289 49.85 -2.79 -13.16
#